data_1f86cce55dfe8df3b6450b3c2ecb1735
#
_entry.id   1f86cce55dfe8df3b6450b3c2ecb1735
#
_cell.length_a   1.000
_cell.length_b   1.000
_cell.length_c   1.000
_cell.angle_alpha   90.00
_cell.angle_beta   90.00
_cell.angle_gamma   90.00
#
_symmetry.space_group_name_H-M   'P 1'
#
loop_
_entity.id
_entity.type
_entity.pdbx_description
1 polymer ?
#
loop_
_entity_poly.entity_id
_entity_poly.type
_entity_poly.pdbx_seq_one_letter_code
_entity_poly.pdbx_strand_id
1 'polypeptide(L)'
;KDKIKGTIKFIFQPAEEGPPPGEEGGAKLMIKEGVLENPKVDAIFGLHIRSNYDVGTIYYKKGGIMASVERFVINVKGKQTHGGRPWLGVDPILISAKIIDGLQTIISRESKLVDEAAVITVGKITAGTRFNVIPESAELIGTVRTLDPDMKVLIERRMTEMVTTLAKAYGGEATITFQNFTTITYNDHNLVDQMLPSLQKS
;
A
#
# COMPACT_ATOMS: atom_id res chain seq x y z
N LYS A 1 -17.18 -36.59 9.45
CA LYS A 1 -17.09 -36.80 7.98
C LYS A 1 -18.46 -36.72 7.33
N ASP A 2 -19.46 -37.33 7.93
CA ASP A 2 -20.83 -37.43 7.35
C ASP A 2 -21.69 -36.17 7.43
N LYS A 3 -21.18 -35.09 8.06
CA LYS A 3 -21.87 -33.81 8.19
C LYS A 3 -21.44 -32.76 7.15
N ILE A 4 -20.37 -33.02 6.38
CA ILE A 4 -19.83 -32.11 5.40
C ILE A 4 -20.36 -32.48 4.02
N LYS A 5 -21.13 -31.59 3.43
CA LYS A 5 -21.59 -31.70 2.04
C LYS A 5 -20.68 -30.86 1.16
N GLY A 6 -19.89 -31.50 0.30
CA GLY A 6 -18.95 -30.84 -0.59
C GLY A 6 -17.49 -31.28 -0.33
N THR A 7 -16.54 -30.51 -0.86
CA THR A 7 -15.12 -30.78 -0.78
C THR A 7 -14.43 -29.69 0.04
N ILE A 8 -13.59 -30.09 0.98
CA ILE A 8 -12.71 -29.18 1.72
C ILE A 8 -11.29 -29.37 1.23
N LYS A 9 -10.67 -28.29 0.80
CA LYS A 9 -9.25 -28.22 0.41
C LYS A 9 -8.49 -27.44 1.47
N PHE A 10 -7.54 -28.11 2.14
CA PHE A 10 -6.63 -27.46 3.06
C PHE A 10 -5.45 -26.86 2.28
N ILE A 11 -5.18 -25.57 2.49
CA ILE A 11 -4.10 -24.83 1.83
C ILE A 11 -3.10 -24.41 2.91
N PHE A 12 -1.87 -24.91 2.83
CA PHE A 12 -0.77 -24.54 3.73
C PHE A 12 0.19 -23.65 2.95
N GLN A 13 0.15 -22.34 3.23
CA GLN A 13 0.92 -21.34 2.50
C GLN A 13 2.35 -21.27 3.01
N PRO A 14 3.37 -21.53 2.17
CA PRO A 14 4.77 -21.25 2.51
C PRO A 14 5.07 -19.76 2.31
N ALA A 15 6.11 -19.27 3.00
CA ALA A 15 6.63 -17.90 2.86
C ALA A 15 5.53 -16.80 2.95
N GLU A 16 4.65 -16.92 3.96
CA GLU A 16 3.54 -15.98 4.17
C GLU A 16 4.05 -14.57 4.46
N GLU A 17 5.10 -14.43 5.29
CA GLU A 17 5.76 -13.16 5.64
C GLU A 17 6.69 -12.64 4.51
N GLY A 18 6.76 -13.34 3.39
CA GLY A 18 7.55 -13.02 2.22
C GLY A 18 8.66 -14.02 1.93
N PRO A 19 8.92 -14.32 0.65
CA PRO A 19 10.02 -15.20 0.25
C PRO A 19 11.37 -14.51 0.45
N PRO A 20 12.47 -15.28 0.45
CA PRO A 20 13.82 -14.72 0.42
C PRO A 20 14.02 -13.77 -0.77
N PRO A 21 14.95 -12.79 -0.67
CA PRO A 21 15.23 -11.87 -1.75
C PRO A 21 15.59 -12.60 -3.06
N GLY A 22 14.88 -12.26 -4.15
CA GLY A 22 15.09 -12.86 -5.47
C GLY A 22 14.31 -14.14 -5.75
N GLU A 23 13.51 -14.62 -4.78
CA GLU A 23 12.65 -15.79 -4.95
C GLU A 23 11.18 -15.40 -5.07
N GLU A 24 10.40 -16.24 -5.78
CA GLU A 24 8.93 -16.17 -5.76
C GLU A 24 8.39 -17.06 -4.64
N GLY A 25 7.30 -16.65 -3.98
CA GLY A 25 6.70 -17.43 -2.91
C GLY A 25 5.32 -16.92 -2.45
N GLY A 26 4.83 -17.53 -1.38
CA GLY A 26 3.57 -17.16 -0.77
C GLY A 26 2.35 -17.39 -1.65
N ALA A 27 1.26 -16.69 -1.35
CA ALA A 27 -0.03 -16.84 -2.02
C ALA A 27 0.04 -16.62 -3.54
N LYS A 28 0.84 -15.66 -4.00
CA LYS A 28 0.95 -15.34 -5.44
C LYS A 28 1.49 -16.52 -6.23
N LEU A 29 2.54 -17.20 -5.73
CA LEU A 29 3.11 -18.37 -6.39
C LEU A 29 2.11 -19.53 -6.37
N MET A 30 1.47 -19.79 -5.24
CA MET A 30 0.46 -20.86 -5.12
C MET A 30 -0.71 -20.66 -6.08
N ILE A 31 -1.19 -19.41 -6.27
CA ILE A 31 -2.25 -19.11 -7.23
C ILE A 31 -1.76 -19.35 -8.66
N LYS A 32 -0.54 -18.91 -9.00
CA LYS A 32 0.09 -19.16 -10.31
C LYS A 32 0.24 -20.65 -10.61
N GLU A 33 0.47 -21.46 -9.59
CA GLU A 33 0.56 -22.93 -9.68
C GLU A 33 -0.82 -23.62 -9.61
N GLY A 34 -1.91 -22.87 -9.57
CA GLY A 34 -3.28 -23.41 -9.66
C GLY A 34 -3.83 -23.96 -8.34
N VAL A 35 -3.39 -23.44 -7.19
CA VAL A 35 -3.90 -23.90 -5.88
C VAL A 35 -5.42 -23.76 -5.73
N LEU A 36 -6.06 -22.87 -6.46
CA LEU A 36 -7.51 -22.65 -6.45
C LEU A 36 -8.26 -23.51 -7.48
N GLU A 37 -7.53 -24.32 -8.27
CA GLU A 37 -8.06 -25.23 -9.26
C GLU A 37 -7.90 -26.70 -8.77
N ASN A 38 -8.63 -27.63 -9.38
CA ASN A 38 -8.53 -29.08 -9.15
C ASN A 38 -8.46 -29.55 -7.68
N PRO A 39 -9.56 -29.51 -6.91
CA PRO A 39 -10.87 -29.01 -7.28
C PRO A 39 -10.91 -27.48 -7.28
N LYS A 40 -11.80 -26.90 -8.10
CA LYS A 40 -12.04 -25.46 -8.09
C LYS A 40 -12.53 -25.02 -6.71
N VAL A 41 -11.96 -23.94 -6.21
CA VAL A 41 -12.30 -23.33 -4.91
C VAL A 41 -13.40 -22.29 -5.13
N ASP A 42 -14.56 -22.48 -4.51
CA ASP A 42 -15.71 -21.55 -4.60
C ASP A 42 -15.66 -20.48 -3.52
N ALA A 43 -15.07 -20.81 -2.35
CA ALA A 43 -14.87 -19.89 -1.23
C ALA A 43 -13.59 -20.24 -0.47
N ILE A 44 -12.91 -19.24 0.06
CA ILE A 44 -11.71 -19.40 0.87
C ILE A 44 -11.89 -18.69 2.21
N PHE A 45 -11.40 -19.32 3.28
CA PHE A 45 -11.42 -18.79 4.64
C PHE A 45 -10.03 -18.84 5.23
N GLY A 46 -9.69 -17.81 6.02
CA GLY A 46 -8.46 -17.77 6.79
C GLY A 46 -8.68 -17.09 8.12
N LEU A 47 -7.85 -17.43 9.12
CA LEU A 47 -7.82 -16.78 10.42
C LEU A 47 -6.45 -16.15 10.62
N HIS A 48 -6.42 -14.90 11.05
CA HIS A 48 -5.19 -14.20 11.42
C HIS A 48 -5.13 -14.02 12.93
N ILE A 49 -4.02 -14.44 13.55
CA ILE A 49 -3.78 -14.22 14.98
C ILE A 49 -3.30 -12.79 15.22
N ARG A 50 -3.85 -12.15 16.25
CA ARG A 50 -3.41 -10.83 16.71
C ARG A 50 -3.23 -10.83 18.23
N SER A 51 -2.05 -10.47 18.70
CA SER A 51 -1.67 -10.47 20.13
C SER A 51 -2.39 -9.41 20.98
N ASN A 52 -2.99 -8.41 20.33
CA ASN A 52 -3.72 -7.32 20.99
C ASN A 52 -5.22 -7.59 21.17
N TYR A 53 -5.69 -8.80 20.84
CA TYR A 53 -7.07 -9.22 21.02
C TYR A 53 -7.18 -10.33 22.05
N ASP A 54 -8.32 -10.36 22.76
CA ASP A 54 -8.58 -11.34 23.79
C ASP A 54 -8.73 -12.76 23.21
N VAL A 55 -8.19 -13.74 23.92
CA VAL A 55 -8.33 -15.16 23.57
C VAL A 55 -9.80 -15.57 23.64
N GLY A 56 -10.25 -16.35 22.67
CA GLY A 56 -11.65 -16.79 22.55
C GLY A 56 -12.56 -15.81 21.85
N THR A 57 -12.02 -14.68 21.35
CA THR A 57 -12.78 -13.69 20.59
C THR A 57 -12.41 -13.73 19.11
N ILE A 58 -13.41 -13.69 18.22
CA ILE A 58 -13.23 -13.60 16.78
C ILE A 58 -13.76 -12.25 16.30
N TYR A 59 -12.89 -11.48 15.66
CA TYR A 59 -13.25 -10.21 15.01
C TYR A 59 -13.41 -10.42 13.52
N TYR A 60 -14.45 -9.85 12.95
CA TYR A 60 -14.70 -9.89 11.51
C TYR A 60 -15.16 -8.51 11.02
N LYS A 61 -14.96 -8.27 9.73
CA LYS A 61 -15.46 -7.08 9.03
C LYS A 61 -15.84 -7.48 7.60
N LYS A 62 -16.94 -6.97 7.09
CA LYS A 62 -17.28 -7.01 5.67
C LYS A 62 -16.43 -5.99 4.92
N GLY A 63 -16.05 -6.27 3.68
CA GLY A 63 -15.18 -5.38 2.92
C GLY A 63 -13.71 -5.49 3.33
N GLY A 64 -12.96 -4.42 3.21
CA GLY A 64 -11.54 -4.39 3.55
C GLY A 64 -11.30 -4.57 5.05
N ILE A 65 -10.55 -5.59 5.45
CA ILE A 65 -10.22 -5.87 6.86
C ILE A 65 -8.73 -5.63 7.16
N MET A 66 -7.84 -5.92 6.20
CA MET A 66 -6.43 -5.56 6.28
C MET A 66 -6.05 -4.73 5.05
N ALA A 67 -5.35 -3.62 5.31
CA ALA A 67 -5.00 -2.68 4.27
C ALA A 67 -3.94 -3.24 3.31
N SER A 68 -3.96 -2.76 2.07
CA SER A 68 -2.86 -2.97 1.13
C SER A 68 -1.54 -2.43 1.69
N VAL A 69 -0.45 -2.98 1.17
CA VAL A 69 0.91 -2.48 1.46
C VAL A 69 1.57 -2.11 0.15
N GLU A 70 1.73 -0.81 -0.07
CA GLU A 70 2.46 -0.29 -1.21
C GLU A 70 3.63 0.55 -0.75
N ARG A 71 4.76 0.33 -1.36
CA ARG A 71 5.92 1.21 -1.27
C ARG A 71 5.92 2.14 -2.47
N PHE A 72 6.20 3.41 -2.26
CA PHE A 72 6.52 4.32 -3.35
C PHE A 72 7.91 4.91 -3.20
N VAL A 73 8.50 5.27 -4.34
CA VAL A 73 9.75 6.02 -4.43
C VAL A 73 9.51 7.21 -5.33
N ILE A 74 9.81 8.40 -4.83
CA ILE A 74 9.80 9.65 -5.59
C ILE A 74 11.23 10.12 -5.76
N ASN A 75 11.64 10.33 -7.00
CA ASN A 75 12.91 10.95 -7.34
C ASN A 75 12.65 12.36 -7.86
N VAL A 76 13.19 13.35 -7.15
CA VAL A 76 13.09 14.77 -7.51
C VAL A 76 14.43 15.21 -8.08
N LYS A 77 14.40 15.78 -9.29
CA LYS A 77 15.56 16.33 -9.97
C LYS A 77 15.48 17.86 -9.97
N GLY A 78 16.51 18.47 -9.46
CA GLY A 78 16.71 19.90 -9.46
C GLY A 78 17.97 20.29 -10.26
N LYS A 79 18.61 21.38 -9.82
CA LYS A 79 19.86 21.87 -10.39
C LYS A 79 20.74 22.37 -9.27
N GLN A 80 21.90 21.75 -9.10
CA GLN A 80 22.86 22.11 -8.06
C GLN A 80 23.36 23.54 -8.21
N THR A 81 23.51 24.24 -7.06
CA THR A 81 24.14 25.55 -6.99
C THR A 81 24.64 25.86 -5.58
N HIS A 82 25.43 26.93 -5.45
CA HIS A 82 25.82 27.46 -4.14
C HIS A 82 24.59 28.00 -3.39
N GLY A 83 24.41 27.63 -2.12
CA GLY A 83 23.23 28.01 -1.30
C GLY A 83 23.00 29.52 -1.18
N GLY A 84 24.06 30.34 -1.28
CA GLY A 84 23.95 31.81 -1.36
C GLY A 84 23.58 32.37 -2.74
N ARG A 85 23.41 31.50 -3.76
CA ARG A 85 23.01 31.90 -5.13
C ARG A 85 21.88 31.03 -5.67
N PRO A 86 20.73 30.93 -4.94
CA PRO A 86 19.66 29.99 -5.27
C PRO A 86 19.02 30.24 -6.64
N TRP A 87 19.05 31.48 -7.13
CA TRP A 87 18.52 31.83 -8.46
C TRP A 87 19.27 31.22 -9.65
N LEU A 88 20.43 30.59 -9.45
CA LEU A 88 21.20 29.89 -10.48
C LEU A 88 20.89 28.38 -10.53
N GLY A 89 20.09 27.88 -9.60
CA GLY A 89 19.74 26.49 -9.47
C GLY A 89 18.23 26.22 -9.38
N VAL A 90 17.91 24.97 -9.06
CA VAL A 90 16.54 24.51 -8.74
C VAL A 90 16.65 23.63 -7.51
N ASP A 91 15.94 23.95 -6.45
CA ASP A 91 16.09 23.30 -5.15
C ASP A 91 15.17 22.08 -5.01
N PRO A 92 15.71 20.85 -5.11
CA PRO A 92 14.91 19.63 -4.97
C PRO A 92 14.47 19.37 -3.53
N ILE A 93 15.11 19.95 -2.52
CA ILE A 93 14.68 19.85 -1.11
C ILE A 93 13.40 20.66 -0.92
N LEU A 94 13.36 21.89 -1.44
CA LEU A 94 12.14 22.73 -1.39
C LEU A 94 10.98 22.07 -2.16
N ILE A 95 11.26 21.53 -3.36
CA ILE A 95 10.27 20.78 -4.14
C ILE A 95 9.74 19.58 -3.34
N SER A 96 10.62 18.82 -2.70
CA SER A 96 10.25 17.66 -1.88
C SER A 96 9.34 18.05 -0.71
N ALA A 97 9.62 19.17 -0.05
CA ALA A 97 8.76 19.69 1.03
C ALA A 97 7.34 20.01 0.52
N LYS A 98 7.23 20.63 -0.68
CA LYS A 98 5.94 20.92 -1.31
C LYS A 98 5.19 19.66 -1.76
N ILE A 99 5.92 18.66 -2.24
CA ILE A 99 5.35 17.35 -2.57
C ILE A 99 4.80 16.69 -1.30
N ILE A 100 5.55 16.65 -0.21
CA ILE A 100 5.09 16.05 1.06
C ILE A 100 3.81 16.73 1.54
N ASP A 101 3.75 18.05 1.56
CA ASP A 101 2.57 18.83 1.94
C ASP A 101 1.39 18.53 1.02
N GLY A 102 1.62 18.56 -0.31
CA GLY A 102 0.60 18.26 -1.31
C GLY A 102 0.02 16.86 -1.18
N LEU A 103 0.85 15.84 -0.97
CA LEU A 103 0.39 14.45 -0.81
C LEU A 103 -0.61 14.28 0.34
N GLN A 104 -0.47 15.05 1.44
CA GLN A 104 -1.41 14.97 2.56
C GLN A 104 -2.80 15.51 2.18
N THR A 105 -2.89 16.39 1.19
CA THR A 105 -4.18 16.93 0.73
C THR A 105 -5.00 15.88 -0.03
N ILE A 106 -4.36 14.90 -0.67
CA ILE A 106 -5.05 13.78 -1.32
C ILE A 106 -5.87 13.02 -0.28
N ILE A 107 -5.28 12.71 0.87
CA ILE A 107 -5.99 12.03 1.95
C ILE A 107 -7.06 12.92 2.56
N SER A 108 -6.72 14.16 2.92
CA SER A 108 -7.61 15.00 3.71
C SER A 108 -8.72 15.70 2.90
N ARG A 109 -8.62 15.77 1.56
CA ARG A 109 -9.55 16.52 0.70
C ARG A 109 -10.12 15.76 -0.48
N GLU A 110 -9.50 14.67 -0.93
CA GLU A 110 -9.92 13.94 -2.11
C GLU A 110 -10.36 12.50 -1.79
N SER A 111 -9.89 11.92 -0.68
CA SER A 111 -10.25 10.57 -0.24
C SER A 111 -11.55 10.57 0.56
N LYS A 112 -12.46 9.64 0.25
CA LYS A 112 -13.75 9.49 0.93
C LYS A 112 -13.59 8.70 2.24
N LEU A 113 -12.93 9.30 3.22
CA LEU A 113 -12.57 8.65 4.50
C LEU A 113 -13.76 8.22 5.36
N VAL A 114 -14.97 8.70 5.04
CA VAL A 114 -16.21 8.25 5.71
C VAL A 114 -16.60 6.82 5.34
N ASP A 115 -16.11 6.30 4.20
CA ASP A 115 -16.38 4.95 3.77
C ASP A 115 -15.27 4.00 4.24
N GLU A 116 -14.00 4.33 3.93
CA GLU A 116 -12.85 3.48 4.28
C GLU A 116 -11.59 4.32 4.55
N ALA A 117 -10.69 3.76 5.35
CA ALA A 117 -9.45 4.44 5.72
C ALA A 117 -8.38 4.38 4.64
N ALA A 118 -7.60 5.46 4.52
CA ALA A 118 -6.38 5.51 3.73
C ALA A 118 -5.30 6.36 4.41
N VAL A 119 -4.03 6.02 4.15
CA VAL A 119 -2.87 6.73 4.69
C VAL A 119 -1.79 6.82 3.64
N ILE A 120 -1.16 8.00 3.51
CA ILE A 120 0.09 8.21 2.77
C ILE A 120 1.15 8.66 3.79
N THR A 121 2.26 7.95 3.85
CA THR A 121 3.37 8.29 4.74
C THR A 121 4.67 8.35 3.95
N VAL A 122 5.38 9.48 4.01
CA VAL A 122 6.78 9.58 3.61
C VAL A 122 7.63 9.21 4.81
N GLY A 123 8.26 8.03 4.77
CA GLY A 123 9.03 7.48 5.88
C GLY A 123 10.53 7.81 5.81
N LYS A 124 11.03 8.19 4.63
CA LYS A 124 12.43 8.52 4.42
C LYS A 124 12.57 9.62 3.37
N ILE A 125 13.48 10.56 3.61
CA ILE A 125 13.96 11.54 2.64
C ILE A 125 15.48 11.55 2.65
N THR A 126 16.10 11.58 1.46
CA THR A 126 17.55 11.65 1.29
C THR A 126 17.86 12.76 0.30
N ALA A 127 18.63 13.79 0.73
CA ALA A 127 19.02 14.90 -0.13
C ALA A 127 20.23 15.63 0.46
N GLY A 128 21.10 16.12 -0.42
CA GLY A 128 22.23 16.97 -0.07
C GLY A 128 23.37 16.27 0.65
N THR A 129 24.53 16.93 0.62
CA THR A 129 25.77 16.47 1.28
C THR A 129 26.44 17.56 2.07
N ARG A 130 26.14 18.83 1.79
CA ARG A 130 26.76 20.00 2.44
C ARG A 130 25.71 21.06 2.76
N PHE A 131 25.84 21.72 3.90
CA PHE A 131 24.91 22.72 4.41
C PHE A 131 24.76 23.98 3.51
N ASN A 132 25.76 24.28 2.69
CA ASN A 132 25.83 25.49 1.86
C ASN A 132 25.69 25.21 0.35
N VAL A 133 25.17 24.04 -0.03
CA VAL A 133 24.97 23.63 -1.42
C VAL A 133 23.55 23.14 -1.61
N ILE A 134 22.82 23.70 -2.57
CA ILE A 134 21.56 23.13 -3.09
C ILE A 134 21.95 21.90 -3.89
N PRO A 135 21.43 20.69 -3.56
CA PRO A 135 21.80 19.47 -4.25
C PRO A 135 21.19 19.36 -5.65
N GLU A 136 21.66 18.38 -6.42
CA GLU A 136 21.08 18.09 -7.74
C GLU A 136 19.77 17.28 -7.66
N SER A 137 19.61 16.47 -6.62
CA SER A 137 18.47 15.58 -6.48
C SER A 137 18.05 15.36 -5.03
N ALA A 138 16.83 14.86 -4.86
CA ALA A 138 16.31 14.30 -3.62
C ALA A 138 15.52 13.02 -3.90
N GLU A 139 15.54 12.10 -2.95
CA GLU A 139 14.75 10.86 -2.97
C GLU A 139 13.82 10.82 -1.76
N LEU A 140 12.55 10.50 -2.00
CA LEU A 140 11.57 10.23 -0.94
C LEU A 140 11.09 8.79 -1.08
N ILE A 141 11.00 8.09 0.04
CA ILE A 141 10.46 6.73 0.10
C ILE A 141 9.34 6.69 1.13
N GLY A 142 8.24 6.05 0.76
CA GLY A 142 7.09 5.99 1.64
C GLY A 142 6.18 4.79 1.39
N THR A 143 5.04 4.81 2.05
CA THR A 143 4.02 3.77 1.94
C THR A 143 2.64 4.37 1.76
N VAL A 144 1.82 3.68 0.96
CA VAL A 144 0.37 3.90 0.86
C VAL A 144 -0.34 2.70 1.48
N ARG A 145 -1.37 2.97 2.27
CA ARG A 145 -2.25 1.98 2.88
C ARG A 145 -3.68 2.36 2.62
N THR A 146 -4.50 1.42 2.15
CA THR A 146 -5.94 1.62 2.00
C THR A 146 -6.69 0.31 2.17
N LEU A 147 -7.96 0.41 2.55
CA LEU A 147 -8.90 -0.70 2.69
C LEU A 147 -9.87 -0.80 1.50
N ASP A 148 -9.78 0.12 0.54
CA ASP A 148 -10.68 0.20 -0.61
C ASP A 148 -9.90 0.20 -1.94
N PRO A 149 -10.25 -0.70 -2.90
CA PRO A 149 -9.55 -0.80 -4.18
C PRO A 149 -9.69 0.45 -5.07
N ASP A 150 -10.85 1.10 -5.07
CA ASP A 150 -11.09 2.28 -5.91
C ASP A 150 -10.34 3.49 -5.35
N MET A 151 -10.29 3.62 -4.02
CA MET A 151 -9.49 4.63 -3.34
C MET A 151 -7.99 4.43 -3.62
N LYS A 152 -7.51 3.19 -3.73
CA LYS A 152 -6.14 2.89 -4.12
C LYS A 152 -5.82 3.47 -5.49
N VAL A 153 -6.66 3.19 -6.49
CA VAL A 153 -6.50 3.71 -7.86
C VAL A 153 -6.52 5.23 -7.89
N LEU A 154 -7.44 5.85 -7.14
CA LEU A 154 -7.50 7.30 -6.98
C LEU A 154 -6.18 7.85 -6.43
N ILE A 155 -5.70 7.30 -5.33
CA ILE A 155 -4.49 7.78 -4.64
C ILE A 155 -3.27 7.68 -5.56
N GLU A 156 -3.02 6.53 -6.19
CA GLU A 156 -1.88 6.34 -7.11
C GLU A 156 -1.88 7.37 -8.25
N ARG A 157 -3.05 7.57 -8.87
CA ARG A 157 -3.22 8.55 -9.94
C ARG A 157 -2.93 9.97 -9.44
N ARG A 158 -3.56 10.37 -8.32
CA ARG A 158 -3.41 11.73 -7.78
C ARG A 158 -1.99 11.99 -7.27
N MET A 159 -1.34 11.01 -6.66
CA MET A 159 0.07 11.12 -6.28
C MET A 159 0.96 11.39 -7.50
N THR A 160 0.74 10.65 -8.59
CA THR A 160 1.50 10.82 -9.83
C THR A 160 1.31 12.23 -10.42
N GLU A 161 0.08 12.70 -10.51
CA GLU A 161 -0.24 14.03 -11.00
C GLU A 161 0.35 15.13 -10.09
N MET A 162 0.21 15.00 -8.78
CA MET A 162 0.69 15.96 -7.78
C MET A 162 2.21 16.10 -7.83
N VAL A 163 2.92 14.96 -7.79
CA VAL A 163 4.39 14.90 -7.79
C VAL A 163 4.97 15.57 -9.04
N THR A 164 4.47 15.20 -10.21
CA THR A 164 4.98 15.73 -11.48
C THR A 164 4.63 17.21 -11.68
N THR A 165 3.42 17.62 -11.30
CA THR A 165 2.95 19.00 -11.47
C THR A 165 3.66 19.96 -10.51
N LEU A 166 3.81 19.58 -9.24
CA LEU A 166 4.52 20.41 -8.26
C LEU A 166 6.00 20.57 -8.63
N ALA A 167 6.68 19.48 -9.02
CA ALA A 167 8.07 19.58 -9.44
C ALA A 167 8.22 20.56 -10.62
N LYS A 168 7.37 20.44 -11.63
CA LYS A 168 7.35 21.34 -12.79
C LYS A 168 7.05 22.78 -12.42
N ALA A 169 6.10 23.03 -11.50
CA ALA A 169 5.75 24.36 -11.04
C ALA A 169 6.91 25.11 -10.37
N TYR A 170 7.84 24.35 -9.75
CA TYR A 170 9.06 24.90 -9.12
C TYR A 170 10.31 24.79 -10.02
N GLY A 171 10.13 24.48 -11.31
CA GLY A 171 11.22 24.46 -12.30
C GLY A 171 12.07 23.18 -12.30
N GLY A 172 11.67 22.16 -11.57
CA GLY A 172 12.32 20.84 -11.52
C GLY A 172 11.52 19.77 -12.24
N GLU A 173 11.99 18.52 -12.07
CA GLU A 173 11.33 17.32 -12.55
C GLU A 173 11.17 16.33 -11.39
N ALA A 174 10.11 15.52 -11.41
CA ALA A 174 10.00 14.40 -10.49
C ALA A 174 9.30 13.21 -11.14
N THR A 175 9.70 12.01 -10.69
CA THR A 175 9.07 10.74 -11.04
C THR A 175 8.63 10.02 -9.78
N ILE A 176 7.59 9.19 -9.89
CA ILE A 176 7.13 8.31 -8.83
C ILE A 176 6.98 6.89 -9.36
N THR A 177 7.39 5.91 -8.57
CA THR A 177 7.17 4.49 -8.84
C THR A 177 6.50 3.83 -7.67
N PHE A 178 5.62 2.86 -7.93
CA PHE A 178 4.90 2.09 -6.93
C PHE A 178 5.31 0.62 -6.99
N GLN A 179 5.47 0.01 -5.83
CA GLN A 179 5.71 -1.41 -5.65
C GLN A 179 4.67 -1.99 -4.71
N ASN A 180 3.82 -2.87 -5.24
CA ASN A 180 2.79 -3.56 -4.48
C ASN A 180 3.40 -4.77 -3.75
N PHE A 181 3.32 -4.79 -2.42
CA PHE A 181 3.72 -5.93 -1.58
C PHE A 181 2.53 -6.84 -1.30
N THR A 182 1.44 -6.28 -0.76
CA THR A 182 0.23 -7.04 -0.48
C THR A 182 -1.01 -6.30 -0.98
N THR A 183 -1.99 -7.07 -1.43
CA THR A 183 -3.32 -6.56 -1.77
C THR A 183 -4.16 -6.37 -0.50
N ILE A 184 -5.29 -5.69 -0.65
CA ILE A 184 -6.29 -5.57 0.41
C ILE A 184 -6.83 -6.97 0.72
N THR A 185 -6.89 -7.36 2.01
CA THR A 185 -7.68 -8.52 2.43
C THR A 185 -9.15 -8.08 2.47
N TYR A 186 -9.91 -8.54 1.48
CA TYR A 186 -11.29 -8.15 1.27
C TYR A 186 -12.23 -9.32 1.53
N ASN A 187 -13.17 -9.15 2.44
CA ASN A 187 -14.18 -10.13 2.77
C ASN A 187 -15.46 -9.88 1.97
N ASP A 188 -15.88 -10.83 1.16
CA ASP A 188 -17.15 -10.78 0.45
C ASP A 188 -18.32 -10.63 1.44
N HIS A 189 -19.21 -9.67 1.18
CA HIS A 189 -20.29 -9.31 2.10
C HIS A 189 -21.27 -10.47 2.31
N ASN A 190 -21.66 -11.16 1.22
CA ASN A 190 -22.62 -12.25 1.28
C ASN A 190 -22.02 -13.48 1.97
N LEU A 191 -20.73 -13.76 1.70
CA LEU A 191 -20.04 -14.88 2.33
C LEU A 191 -19.88 -14.67 3.83
N VAL A 192 -19.61 -13.45 4.29
CA VAL A 192 -19.58 -13.11 5.72
C VAL A 192 -20.95 -13.34 6.36
N ASP A 193 -22.04 -12.87 5.71
CA ASP A 193 -23.40 -13.09 6.24
C ASP A 193 -23.76 -14.56 6.35
N GLN A 194 -23.37 -15.39 5.39
CA GLN A 194 -23.60 -16.84 5.41
C GLN A 194 -22.79 -17.53 6.51
N MET A 195 -21.57 -17.07 6.79
CA MET A 195 -20.68 -17.71 7.76
C MET A 195 -20.99 -17.29 9.20
N LEU A 196 -21.45 -16.07 9.43
CA LEU A 196 -21.64 -15.48 10.76
C LEU A 196 -22.45 -16.35 11.73
N PRO A 197 -23.60 -16.97 11.35
CA PRO A 197 -24.35 -17.84 12.26
C PRO A 197 -23.57 -19.07 12.72
N SER A 198 -22.58 -19.52 11.95
CA SER A 198 -21.71 -20.64 12.34
C SER A 198 -20.65 -20.21 13.36
N LEU A 199 -20.10 -19.03 13.21
CA LEU A 199 -19.15 -18.46 14.17
C LEU A 199 -19.81 -18.16 15.53
N GLN A 200 -21.07 -17.74 15.56
CA GLN A 200 -21.81 -17.45 16.77
C GLN A 200 -22.20 -18.71 17.58
N LYS A 201 -22.14 -19.91 16.98
CA LYS A 201 -22.48 -21.19 17.59
C LYS A 201 -21.27 -21.97 18.07
N SER A 202 -20.07 -21.55 17.71
CA SER A 202 -18.82 -22.17 18.11
C SER A 202 -18.27 -21.59 19.41
#